data_629e9a772c1b3d24f0ca03419d6c4484
#
_entry.id   629e9a772c1b3d24f0ca03419d6c4484
#
_cell.length_a   1.000
_cell.length_b   1.000
_cell.length_c   1.000
_cell.angle_alpha   90.00
_cell.angle_beta   90.00
_cell.angle_gamma   90.00
#
_symmetry.space_group_name_H-M   'P 1'
#
loop_
_entity.id
_entity.type
_entity.pdbx_description
1 polymer ?
#
loop_
_entity_poly.entity_id
_entity_poly.type
_entity_poly.pdbx_seq_one_letter_code
_entity_poly.pdbx_strand_id
1 'polypeptide(L)'
;VSGNQGKSKVKSGGKILIPIIIMLFVIYEARSIFKEIDINQVLDILRNIPNTYLVIFLISAIISISFLCFYDVVLANHYRYNINKFKVFVVAWIAHSFNDIIGFGGLTGATLRTVLFKDENIDTKDMINFNMILIPTTIVGLSVMCYLGVLDVFKIYPLLHSQKWLWIVILIFCAFLPIYYFLDRFTWLSNKLEKLNLYFEGSINLKIRLTLLSTCEWIVRSMMFFTIAKYFKGDASFVSVTGVNILACIAALISFIPGGVGSFDLVAIIGLKTLGFSPNSALSITLLFRLYYFIIPWIIGVILWVGRVVLRSNKLGNHIRE
;
A
#
# COMPACT_ATOMS: atom_id res chain seq x y z
N VAL A 1 -0.15 5.02 -47.80
CA VAL A 1 0.07 5.36 -46.39
C VAL A 1 -1.26 5.18 -45.65
N SER A 2 -1.62 3.95 -45.34
CA SER A 2 -2.84 3.65 -44.61
C SER A 2 -2.70 2.25 -43.98
N GLY A 3 -2.04 2.14 -42.82
CA GLY A 3 -1.80 0.80 -42.24
C GLY A 3 -1.43 0.76 -40.77
N ASN A 4 -1.35 1.88 -40.05
CA ASN A 4 -0.75 1.84 -38.70
C ASN A 4 -1.59 2.45 -37.55
N GLN A 5 -2.86 2.82 -37.82
CA GLN A 5 -3.73 3.37 -36.75
C GLN A 5 -4.59 2.31 -36.03
N GLY A 6 -4.73 1.10 -36.58
CA GLY A 6 -5.56 0.06 -35.97
C GLY A 6 -4.90 -0.70 -34.81
N LYS A 7 -3.57 -0.82 -34.78
CA LYS A 7 -2.86 -1.61 -33.76
C LYS A 7 -2.68 -0.92 -32.41
N SER A 8 -2.80 0.40 -32.33
CA SER A 8 -2.68 1.15 -31.06
C SER A 8 -3.99 1.17 -30.25
N LYS A 9 -5.14 1.15 -30.91
CA LYS A 9 -6.45 1.15 -30.23
C LYS A 9 -6.77 -0.18 -29.53
N VAL A 10 -6.34 -1.31 -30.09
CA VAL A 10 -6.57 -2.64 -29.49
C VAL A 10 -5.72 -2.86 -28.24
N LYS A 11 -4.50 -2.31 -28.17
CA LYS A 11 -3.65 -2.38 -26.96
C LYS A 11 -4.14 -1.51 -25.79
N SER A 12 -4.90 -0.45 -26.07
CA SER A 12 -5.46 0.43 -25.03
C SER A 12 -6.72 -0.16 -24.39
N GLY A 13 -7.57 -0.85 -25.15
CA GLY A 13 -8.82 -1.46 -24.65
C GLY A 13 -8.59 -2.56 -23.61
N GLY A 14 -7.55 -3.39 -23.80
CA GLY A 14 -7.23 -4.47 -22.86
C GLY A 14 -6.79 -3.99 -21.47
N LYS A 15 -6.18 -2.82 -21.38
CA LYS A 15 -5.72 -2.25 -20.09
C LYS A 15 -6.86 -1.78 -19.19
N ILE A 16 -7.99 -1.43 -19.76
CA ILE A 16 -9.19 -0.98 -19.03
C ILE A 16 -10.13 -2.17 -18.78
N LEU A 17 -10.13 -3.16 -19.67
CA LEU A 17 -11.03 -4.31 -19.61
C LEU A 17 -10.74 -5.21 -18.39
N ILE A 18 -9.47 -5.45 -18.06
CA ILE A 18 -9.07 -6.32 -16.95
C ILE A 18 -9.55 -5.77 -15.59
N PRO A 19 -9.31 -4.51 -15.21
CA PRO A 19 -9.86 -3.95 -13.97
C PRO A 19 -11.39 -3.98 -13.92
N ILE A 20 -12.08 -3.76 -15.05
CA ILE A 20 -13.55 -3.83 -15.12
C ILE A 20 -14.04 -5.26 -14.87
N ILE A 21 -13.42 -6.27 -15.49
CA ILE A 21 -13.78 -7.68 -15.27
C ILE A 21 -13.56 -8.06 -13.80
N ILE A 22 -12.43 -7.68 -13.23
CA ILE A 22 -12.13 -7.94 -11.82
C ILE A 22 -13.17 -7.25 -10.92
N MET A 23 -13.51 -5.99 -11.21
CA MET A 23 -14.52 -5.26 -10.44
C MET A 23 -15.91 -5.93 -10.54
N LEU A 24 -16.33 -6.39 -11.72
CA LEU A 24 -17.58 -7.13 -11.90
C LEU A 24 -17.58 -8.45 -11.15
N PHE A 25 -16.46 -9.19 -11.17
CA PHE A 25 -16.28 -10.41 -10.39
C PHE A 25 -16.37 -10.15 -8.88
N VAL A 26 -15.68 -9.11 -8.38
CA VAL A 26 -15.76 -8.69 -6.98
C VAL A 26 -17.20 -8.32 -6.57
N ILE A 27 -17.94 -7.60 -7.42
CA ILE A 27 -19.35 -7.25 -7.17
C ILE A 27 -20.22 -8.51 -7.14
N TYR A 28 -19.96 -9.47 -8.03
CA TYR A 28 -20.71 -10.72 -8.07
C TYR A 28 -20.51 -11.55 -6.80
N GLU A 29 -19.27 -11.76 -6.37
CA GLU A 29 -18.93 -12.49 -5.13
C GLU A 29 -19.42 -11.75 -3.88
N ALA A 30 -19.31 -10.42 -3.85
CA ALA A 30 -19.76 -9.61 -2.75
C ALA A 30 -21.29 -9.73 -2.49
N ARG A 31 -22.08 -10.02 -3.51
CA ARG A 31 -23.56 -10.11 -3.38
C ARG A 31 -24.02 -11.10 -2.32
N SER A 32 -23.38 -12.27 -2.23
CA SER A 32 -23.75 -13.30 -1.25
C SER A 32 -23.41 -12.87 0.17
N ILE A 33 -22.28 -12.19 0.34
CA ILE A 33 -21.79 -11.70 1.64
C ILE A 33 -22.64 -10.53 2.14
N PHE A 34 -22.96 -9.58 1.25
CA PHE A 34 -23.78 -8.42 1.62
C PHE A 34 -25.22 -8.77 2.03
N LYS A 35 -25.75 -9.91 1.56
CA LYS A 35 -27.05 -10.40 2.03
C LYS A 35 -27.07 -10.85 3.50
N GLU A 36 -25.94 -11.25 4.03
CA GLU A 36 -25.78 -11.71 5.42
C GLU A 36 -25.51 -10.55 6.40
N ILE A 37 -25.29 -9.34 5.88
CA ILE A 37 -24.87 -8.17 6.65
C ILE A 37 -26.09 -7.31 6.97
N ASP A 38 -26.27 -7.03 8.26
CA ASP A 38 -27.22 -6.03 8.76
C ASP A 38 -26.47 -4.70 8.96
N ILE A 39 -26.72 -3.74 8.08
CA ILE A 39 -26.07 -2.43 8.11
C ILE A 39 -26.41 -1.67 9.39
N ASN A 40 -27.63 -1.79 9.92
CA ASN A 40 -28.01 -1.10 11.17
C ASN A 40 -27.20 -1.68 12.34
N GLN A 41 -27.06 -3.00 12.41
CA GLN A 41 -26.22 -3.66 13.41
C GLN A 41 -24.74 -3.25 13.29
N VAL A 42 -24.22 -3.12 12.08
CA VAL A 42 -22.84 -2.62 11.85
C VAL A 42 -22.69 -1.18 12.36
N LEU A 43 -23.64 -0.30 12.06
CA LEU A 43 -23.63 1.09 12.54
C LEU A 43 -23.70 1.17 14.07
N ASP A 44 -24.53 0.33 14.69
CA ASP A 44 -24.64 0.27 16.15
C ASP A 44 -23.34 -0.23 16.79
N ILE A 45 -22.71 -1.25 16.21
CA ILE A 45 -21.38 -1.70 16.65
C ILE A 45 -20.37 -0.56 16.60
N LEU A 46 -20.29 0.16 15.47
CA LEU A 46 -19.32 1.24 15.28
C LEU A 46 -19.54 2.42 16.23
N ARG A 47 -20.81 2.76 16.53
CA ARG A 47 -21.18 3.83 17.47
C ARG A 47 -20.83 3.51 18.92
N ASN A 48 -20.85 2.24 19.28
CA ASN A 48 -20.64 1.78 20.66
C ASN A 48 -19.17 1.41 20.97
N ILE A 49 -18.20 1.72 20.06
CA ILE A 49 -16.78 1.50 20.33
C ILE A 49 -16.31 2.47 21.42
N PRO A 50 -15.73 1.99 22.54
CA PRO A 50 -15.20 2.85 23.57
C PRO A 50 -14.07 3.76 23.05
N ASN A 51 -14.03 5.00 23.52
CA ASN A 51 -13.03 5.99 23.10
C ASN A 51 -11.59 5.49 23.27
N THR A 52 -11.32 4.67 24.28
CA THR A 52 -9.99 4.07 24.48
C THR A 52 -9.53 3.26 23.26
N TYR A 53 -10.42 2.46 22.66
CA TYR A 53 -10.08 1.68 21.46
C TYR A 53 -9.93 2.55 20.22
N LEU A 54 -10.73 3.62 20.09
CA LEU A 54 -10.58 4.59 19.00
C LEU A 54 -9.20 5.27 19.05
N VAL A 55 -8.71 5.61 20.25
CA VAL A 55 -7.35 6.15 20.45
C VAL A 55 -6.27 5.10 20.14
N ILE A 56 -6.45 3.85 20.56
CA ILE A 56 -5.51 2.76 20.24
C ILE A 56 -5.42 2.54 18.73
N PHE A 57 -6.56 2.54 18.02
CA PHE A 57 -6.60 2.41 16.57
C PHE A 57 -5.90 3.59 15.89
N LEU A 58 -6.12 4.82 16.38
CA LEU A 58 -5.45 6.02 15.85
C LEU A 58 -3.93 5.95 16.04
N ILE A 59 -3.44 5.57 17.22
CA ILE A 59 -2.02 5.43 17.49
C ILE A 59 -1.41 4.36 16.58
N SER A 60 -2.06 3.20 16.45
CA SER A 60 -1.58 2.13 15.56
C SER A 60 -1.55 2.55 14.09
N ALA A 61 -2.51 3.38 13.64
CA ALA A 61 -2.52 3.96 12.29
C ALA A 61 -1.35 4.92 12.07
N ILE A 62 -1.10 5.83 13.02
CA ILE A 62 0.02 6.78 12.95
C ILE A 62 1.36 6.03 12.91
N ILE A 63 1.52 4.99 13.73
CA ILE A 63 2.72 4.16 13.71
C ILE A 63 2.87 3.48 12.34
N SER A 64 1.81 2.90 11.79
CA SER A 64 1.85 2.19 10.52
C SER A 64 2.26 3.10 9.35
N ILE A 65 1.65 4.27 9.20
CA ILE A 65 2.01 5.22 8.14
C ILE A 65 3.43 5.80 8.34
N SER A 66 3.88 5.92 9.59
CA SER A 66 5.24 6.38 9.90
C SER A 66 6.30 5.41 9.37
N PHE A 67 6.05 4.10 9.41
CA PHE A 67 6.95 3.12 8.81
C PHE A 67 7.07 3.28 7.29
N LEU A 68 5.97 3.60 6.59
CA LEU A 68 6.01 3.98 5.19
C LEU A 68 6.88 5.23 4.93
N CYS A 69 6.77 6.24 5.79
CA CYS A 69 7.57 7.46 5.63
C CYS A 69 9.07 7.23 5.83
N PHE A 70 9.48 6.22 6.61
CA PHE A 70 10.89 5.92 6.82
C PHE A 70 11.61 5.43 5.55
N TYR A 71 10.91 4.86 4.56
CA TYR A 71 11.54 4.53 3.28
C TYR A 71 12.14 5.78 2.62
N ASP A 72 11.36 6.86 2.57
CA ASP A 72 11.79 8.13 1.98
C ASP A 72 12.99 8.70 2.75
N VAL A 73 12.98 8.61 4.08
CA VAL A 73 14.09 9.08 4.92
C VAL A 73 15.36 8.27 4.69
N VAL A 74 15.24 6.93 4.59
CA VAL A 74 16.39 6.05 4.31
C VAL A 74 16.97 6.33 2.94
N LEU A 75 16.13 6.50 1.93
CA LEU A 75 16.57 6.80 0.56
C LEU A 75 17.17 8.21 0.45
N ALA A 76 16.55 9.22 1.05
CA ALA A 76 17.07 10.59 1.04
C ALA A 76 18.47 10.66 1.71
N ASN A 77 18.68 9.90 2.79
CA ASN A 77 19.99 9.77 3.42
C ASN A 77 21.00 9.04 2.50
N HIS A 78 20.57 7.99 1.80
CA HIS A 78 21.41 7.25 0.88
C HIS A 78 21.90 8.11 -0.29
N TYR A 79 20.99 8.89 -0.89
CA TYR A 79 21.33 9.85 -1.95
C TYR A 79 21.99 11.13 -1.44
N ARG A 80 22.21 11.25 -0.12
CA ARG A 80 22.83 12.42 0.53
C ARG A 80 22.12 13.73 0.21
N TYR A 81 20.78 13.71 0.07
CA TYR A 81 20.02 14.94 -0.11
C TYR A 81 20.14 15.82 1.13
N ASN A 82 20.57 17.07 0.91
CA ASN A 82 20.74 18.04 2.00
C ASN A 82 19.37 18.64 2.41
N ILE A 83 18.47 17.79 2.85
CA ILE A 83 17.10 18.17 3.26
C ILE A 83 16.89 17.73 4.71
N ASN A 84 16.20 18.59 5.48
CA ASN A 84 15.80 18.25 6.83
C ASN A 84 14.94 16.98 6.84
N LYS A 85 15.29 15.99 7.66
CA LYS A 85 14.59 14.70 7.75
C LYS A 85 13.10 14.85 8.06
N PHE A 86 12.72 15.85 8.85
CA PHE A 86 11.31 16.14 9.13
C PHE A 86 10.56 16.59 7.87
N LYS A 87 11.18 17.42 7.02
CA LYS A 87 10.59 17.80 5.73
C LYS A 87 10.42 16.58 4.82
N VAL A 88 11.43 15.69 4.76
CA VAL A 88 11.33 14.43 4.01
C VAL A 88 10.15 13.60 4.52
N PHE A 89 10.03 13.46 5.85
CA PHE A 89 8.94 12.72 6.48
C PHE A 89 7.56 13.30 6.15
N VAL A 90 7.40 14.63 6.18
CA VAL A 90 6.14 15.30 5.82
C VAL A 90 5.79 15.07 4.34
N VAL A 91 6.77 15.18 3.42
CA VAL A 91 6.55 14.90 2.00
C VAL A 91 6.20 13.43 1.78
N ALA A 92 6.88 12.53 2.47
CA ALA A 92 6.59 11.10 2.42
C ALA A 92 5.17 10.80 2.90
N TRP A 93 4.74 11.40 4.03
CA TRP A 93 3.37 11.25 4.53
C TRP A 93 2.33 11.65 3.49
N ILE A 94 2.48 12.84 2.91
CA ILE A 94 1.59 13.31 1.83
C ILE A 94 1.59 12.31 0.68
N ALA A 95 2.77 11.93 0.18
CA ALA A 95 2.89 11.07 -0.99
C ALA A 95 2.31 9.67 -0.76
N HIS A 96 2.59 9.04 0.39
CA HIS A 96 2.08 7.71 0.71
C HIS A 96 0.57 7.72 0.96
N SER A 97 0.05 8.66 1.77
CA SER A 97 -1.37 8.73 2.08
C SER A 97 -2.24 9.00 0.85
N PHE A 98 -1.79 9.83 -0.08
CA PHE A 98 -2.47 10.03 -1.36
C PHE A 98 -2.36 8.82 -2.28
N ASN A 99 -1.19 8.15 -2.29
CA ASN A 99 -0.99 6.94 -3.07
C ASN A 99 -1.90 5.81 -2.62
N ASP A 100 -2.11 5.66 -1.33
CA ASP A 100 -2.95 4.60 -0.77
C ASP A 100 -4.44 4.79 -1.13
N ILE A 101 -4.93 6.03 -1.25
CA ILE A 101 -6.30 6.34 -1.67
C ILE A 101 -6.45 6.26 -3.21
N ILE A 102 -5.57 6.97 -3.94
CA ILE A 102 -5.69 7.13 -5.40
C ILE A 102 -5.13 5.92 -6.13
N GLY A 103 -4.07 5.30 -5.60
CA GLY A 103 -3.47 4.09 -6.13
C GLY A 103 -2.58 4.31 -7.37
N PHE A 104 -2.88 3.60 -8.45
CA PHE A 104 -2.09 3.54 -9.68
C PHE A 104 -0.65 3.03 -9.50
N GLY A 105 -0.47 2.01 -8.64
CA GLY A 105 0.80 1.29 -8.53
C GLY A 105 2.00 2.14 -8.10
N GLY A 106 1.79 3.14 -7.24
CA GLY A 106 2.84 4.02 -6.75
C GLY A 106 3.05 5.31 -7.55
N LEU A 107 2.42 5.47 -8.72
CA LEU A 107 2.61 6.64 -9.58
C LEU A 107 2.12 7.94 -8.96
N THR A 108 1.02 7.90 -8.21
CA THR A 108 0.51 9.07 -7.49
C THR A 108 1.53 9.59 -6.49
N GLY A 109 2.07 8.69 -5.65
CA GLY A 109 3.10 9.05 -4.68
C GLY A 109 4.39 9.56 -5.35
N ALA A 110 4.82 8.91 -6.43
CA ALA A 110 6.00 9.32 -7.20
C ALA A 110 5.85 10.73 -7.78
N THR A 111 4.68 11.04 -8.35
CA THR A 111 4.38 12.37 -8.91
C THR A 111 4.39 13.43 -7.81
N LEU A 112 3.72 13.17 -6.68
CA LEU A 112 3.69 14.11 -5.55
C LEU A 112 5.09 14.35 -4.98
N ARG A 113 5.92 13.31 -4.80
CA ARG A 113 7.31 13.48 -4.38
C ARG A 113 8.08 14.37 -5.34
N THR A 114 7.98 14.10 -6.64
CA THR A 114 8.68 14.89 -7.67
C THR A 114 8.29 16.35 -7.61
N VAL A 115 7.01 16.68 -7.45
CA VAL A 115 6.53 18.06 -7.33
C VAL A 115 6.97 18.70 -6.03
N LEU A 116 6.83 18.01 -4.91
CA LEU A 116 7.10 18.57 -3.59
C LEU A 116 8.61 18.71 -3.28
N PHE A 117 9.47 17.83 -3.82
CA PHE A 117 10.93 17.94 -3.67
C PHE A 117 11.58 18.87 -4.69
N LYS A 118 10.89 19.26 -5.77
CA LYS A 118 11.40 20.28 -6.70
C LYS A 118 11.74 21.59 -5.98
N ASP A 119 11.00 21.90 -4.91
CA ASP A 119 11.22 23.07 -4.07
C ASP A 119 12.53 23.01 -3.24
N GLU A 120 13.12 21.84 -3.13
CA GLU A 120 14.37 21.60 -2.41
C GLU A 120 15.56 21.43 -3.38
N ASN A 121 15.42 21.90 -4.65
CA ASN A 121 16.42 21.81 -5.72
C ASN A 121 16.87 20.38 -6.09
N ILE A 122 15.99 19.39 -5.93
CA ILE A 122 16.24 18.04 -6.41
C ILE A 122 15.74 17.93 -7.84
N ASP A 123 16.59 17.43 -8.74
CA ASP A 123 16.22 17.27 -10.14
C ASP A 123 15.16 16.18 -10.32
N THR A 124 14.35 16.35 -11.34
CA THR A 124 13.27 15.39 -11.69
C THR A 124 13.84 14.01 -11.98
N LYS A 125 15.05 13.90 -12.58
CA LYS A 125 15.71 12.62 -12.85
C LYS A 125 16.08 11.88 -11.57
N ASP A 126 16.62 12.59 -10.59
CA ASP A 126 16.96 12.03 -9.28
C ASP A 126 15.71 11.51 -8.57
N MET A 127 14.59 12.23 -8.69
CA MET A 127 13.31 11.77 -8.15
C MET A 127 12.75 10.55 -8.88
N ILE A 128 12.97 10.44 -10.18
CA ILE A 128 12.60 9.22 -10.93
C ILE A 128 13.42 8.02 -10.41
N ASN A 129 14.74 8.16 -10.30
CA ASN A 129 15.62 7.12 -9.76
C ASN A 129 15.23 6.72 -8.32
N PHE A 130 14.95 7.72 -7.48
CA PHE A 130 14.44 7.52 -6.12
C PHE A 130 13.17 6.67 -6.11
N ASN A 131 12.18 7.01 -6.91
CA ASN A 131 10.90 6.29 -6.97
C ASN A 131 11.03 4.91 -7.62
N MET A 132 11.97 4.71 -8.55
CA MET A 132 12.29 3.41 -9.14
C MET A 132 12.78 2.39 -8.10
N ILE A 133 13.48 2.84 -7.06
CA ILE A 133 13.88 1.98 -5.93
C ILE A 133 12.74 1.86 -4.93
N LEU A 134 12.06 2.96 -4.63
CA LEU A 134 11.04 3.01 -3.59
C LEU A 134 9.83 2.11 -3.91
N ILE A 135 9.28 2.19 -5.12
CA ILE A 135 8.05 1.47 -5.47
C ILE A 135 8.21 -0.06 -5.31
N PRO A 136 9.21 -0.73 -5.89
CA PRO A 136 9.39 -2.16 -5.67
C PRO A 136 9.72 -2.50 -4.21
N THR A 137 10.39 -1.60 -3.49
CA THR A 137 10.71 -1.80 -2.07
C THR A 137 9.44 -1.95 -1.22
N THR A 138 8.38 -1.19 -1.48
CA THR A 138 7.13 -1.29 -0.70
C THR A 138 6.46 -2.67 -0.84
N ILE A 139 6.75 -3.41 -1.91
CA ILE A 139 6.16 -4.74 -2.18
C ILE A 139 7.05 -5.87 -1.64
N VAL A 140 8.37 -5.64 -1.51
CA VAL A 140 9.31 -6.71 -1.16
C VAL A 140 9.04 -7.30 0.22
N GLY A 141 8.59 -6.51 1.19
CA GLY A 141 8.18 -7.01 2.51
C GLY A 141 6.97 -7.93 2.44
N LEU A 142 5.98 -7.64 1.57
CA LEU A 142 4.87 -8.56 1.33
C LEU A 142 5.38 -9.90 0.78
N SER A 143 6.38 -9.87 -0.08
CA SER A 143 7.04 -11.08 -0.58
C SER A 143 7.62 -11.92 0.55
N VAL A 144 8.33 -11.30 1.51
CA VAL A 144 8.83 -11.97 2.71
C VAL A 144 7.67 -12.54 3.54
N MET A 145 6.58 -11.78 3.72
CA MET A 145 5.39 -12.27 4.42
C MET A 145 4.75 -13.48 3.71
N CYS A 146 4.77 -13.51 2.37
CA CYS A 146 4.31 -14.67 1.59
C CYS A 146 5.19 -15.90 1.85
N TYR A 147 6.52 -15.77 1.91
CA TYR A 147 7.39 -16.89 2.30
C TYR A 147 7.07 -17.42 3.69
N LEU A 148 6.88 -16.53 4.66
CA LEU A 148 6.48 -16.93 6.02
C LEU A 148 5.10 -17.61 6.02
N GLY A 149 4.20 -17.19 5.15
CA GLY A 149 2.90 -17.83 4.94
C GLY A 149 3.04 -19.23 4.35
N VAL A 150 3.89 -19.43 3.34
CA VAL A 150 4.19 -20.75 2.74
C VAL A 150 4.85 -21.67 3.76
N LEU A 151 5.64 -21.16 4.70
CA LEU A 151 6.21 -21.90 5.82
C LEU A 151 5.21 -22.14 6.98
N ASP A 152 3.93 -21.86 6.76
CA ASP A 152 2.82 -22.00 7.71
C ASP A 152 2.96 -21.15 9.00
N VAL A 153 3.84 -20.15 9.00
CA VAL A 153 3.96 -19.22 10.13
C VAL A 153 2.66 -18.46 10.34
N PHE A 154 1.94 -18.10 9.28
CA PHE A 154 0.69 -17.29 9.33
C PHE A 154 -0.59 -18.15 9.13
N LYS A 155 -0.51 -19.47 9.19
CA LYS A 155 -1.67 -20.39 9.09
C LYS A 155 -2.61 -20.06 7.92
N ILE A 156 -2.03 -19.77 6.75
CA ILE A 156 -2.81 -19.44 5.54
C ILE A 156 -3.33 -20.66 4.80
N TYR A 157 -2.85 -21.86 5.12
CA TYR A 157 -3.21 -23.11 4.44
C TYR A 157 -4.72 -23.40 4.38
N PRO A 158 -5.53 -23.19 5.44
CA PRO A 158 -6.98 -23.43 5.35
C PRO A 158 -7.63 -22.60 4.25
N LEU A 159 -7.19 -21.32 4.07
CA LEU A 159 -7.69 -20.45 3.01
C LEU A 159 -7.17 -20.88 1.64
N LEU A 160 -5.92 -21.32 1.54
CA LEU A 160 -5.32 -21.78 0.29
C LEU A 160 -5.93 -23.12 -0.18
N HIS A 161 -6.29 -24.00 0.73
CA HIS A 161 -6.96 -25.25 0.39
C HIS A 161 -8.38 -25.02 -0.15
N SER A 162 -9.08 -24.03 0.36
CA SER A 162 -10.41 -23.67 -0.13
C SER A 162 -10.37 -23.09 -1.56
N GLN A 163 -9.27 -22.43 -1.94
CA GLN A 163 -9.11 -21.71 -3.20
C GLN A 163 -7.74 -21.98 -3.84
N LYS A 164 -7.63 -23.09 -4.59
CA LYS A 164 -6.35 -23.56 -5.16
C LYS A 164 -5.61 -22.53 -6.04
N TRP A 165 -6.33 -21.63 -6.70
CA TRP A 165 -5.74 -20.58 -7.54
C TRP A 165 -4.89 -19.58 -6.73
N LEU A 166 -5.16 -19.42 -5.43
CA LEU A 166 -4.37 -18.55 -4.55
C LEU A 166 -2.89 -18.98 -4.46
N TRP A 167 -2.59 -20.28 -4.65
CA TRP A 167 -1.21 -20.76 -4.68
C TRP A 167 -0.39 -20.10 -5.81
N ILE A 168 -0.99 -19.96 -7.00
CA ILE A 168 -0.31 -19.31 -8.14
C ILE A 168 0.05 -17.87 -7.77
N VAL A 169 -0.87 -17.19 -7.12
CA VAL A 169 -0.69 -15.80 -6.71
C VAL A 169 0.41 -15.66 -5.68
N ILE A 170 0.41 -16.49 -4.64
CA ILE A 170 1.46 -16.47 -3.61
C ILE A 170 2.83 -16.79 -4.23
N LEU A 171 2.91 -17.75 -5.14
CA LEU A 171 4.16 -18.08 -5.83
C LEU A 171 4.69 -16.89 -6.67
N ILE A 172 3.80 -16.12 -7.32
CA ILE A 172 4.19 -14.89 -8.03
C ILE A 172 4.78 -13.87 -7.05
N PHE A 173 4.15 -13.66 -5.90
CA PHE A 173 4.69 -12.75 -4.88
C PHE A 173 5.97 -13.28 -4.23
N CYS A 174 6.11 -14.58 -4.01
CA CYS A 174 7.39 -15.18 -3.58
C CYS A 174 8.50 -14.94 -4.61
N ALA A 175 8.21 -15.10 -5.91
CA ALA A 175 9.19 -14.85 -6.97
C ALA A 175 9.66 -13.38 -7.02
N PHE A 176 8.88 -12.45 -6.47
CA PHE A 176 9.24 -11.03 -6.47
C PHE A 176 10.51 -10.73 -5.65
N LEU A 177 10.72 -11.41 -4.51
CA LEU A 177 11.90 -11.21 -3.66
C LEU A 177 13.22 -11.50 -4.41
N PRO A 178 13.45 -12.68 -5.01
CA PRO A 178 14.65 -12.89 -5.81
C PRO A 178 14.73 -11.94 -7.00
N ILE A 179 13.63 -11.65 -7.69
CA ILE A 179 13.62 -10.67 -8.80
C ILE A 179 14.12 -9.31 -8.31
N TYR A 180 13.66 -8.81 -7.17
CA TYR A 180 14.08 -7.54 -6.58
C TYR A 180 15.60 -7.49 -6.33
N TYR A 181 16.20 -8.58 -5.83
CA TYR A 181 17.64 -8.63 -5.57
C TYR A 181 18.49 -8.74 -6.83
N PHE A 182 17.98 -9.37 -7.89
CA PHE A 182 18.70 -9.58 -9.14
C PHE A 182 18.31 -8.60 -10.26
N LEU A 183 17.44 -7.64 -9.99
CA LEU A 183 16.88 -6.75 -11.01
C LEU A 183 17.95 -5.95 -11.76
N ASP A 184 19.00 -5.52 -11.05
CA ASP A 184 20.16 -4.83 -11.60
C ASP A 184 21.08 -5.71 -12.48
N ARG A 185 20.96 -7.03 -12.41
CA ARG A 185 21.72 -7.98 -13.25
C ARG A 185 21.05 -8.26 -14.60
N PHE A 186 19.82 -7.81 -14.80
CA PHE A 186 19.16 -7.93 -16.10
C PHE A 186 19.71 -6.90 -17.09
N THR A 187 20.73 -7.29 -17.87
CA THR A 187 21.44 -6.44 -18.83
C THR A 187 20.51 -5.73 -19.82
N TRP A 188 19.43 -6.41 -20.27
CA TRP A 188 18.43 -5.79 -21.13
C TRP A 188 17.75 -4.58 -20.48
N LEU A 189 17.42 -4.69 -19.19
CA LEU A 189 16.76 -3.60 -18.44
C LEU A 189 17.76 -2.49 -18.13
N SER A 190 18.98 -2.83 -17.68
CA SER A 190 20.05 -1.86 -17.40
C SER A 190 20.40 -1.04 -18.64
N ASN A 191 20.64 -1.67 -19.79
CA ASN A 191 20.94 -1.00 -21.05
C ASN A 191 19.81 -0.07 -21.53
N LYS A 192 18.55 -0.43 -21.25
CA LYS A 192 17.40 0.41 -21.61
C LYS A 192 17.25 1.61 -20.69
N LEU A 193 17.51 1.44 -19.41
CA LEU A 193 17.49 2.51 -18.41
C LEU A 193 18.66 3.47 -18.61
N GLU A 194 19.86 2.96 -18.87
CA GLU A 194 21.06 3.73 -19.15
C GLU A 194 20.87 4.69 -20.33
N LYS A 195 20.21 4.24 -21.42
CA LYS A 195 19.83 5.12 -22.54
C LYS A 195 18.94 6.30 -22.16
N LEU A 196 18.23 6.20 -21.03
CA LEU A 196 17.39 7.26 -20.47
C LEU A 196 18.09 8.05 -19.36
N ASN A 197 19.38 7.76 -19.08
CA ASN A 197 20.12 8.23 -17.91
C ASN A 197 19.38 7.94 -16.60
N LEU A 198 18.74 6.77 -16.52
CA LEU A 198 18.09 6.24 -15.33
C LEU A 198 18.88 5.03 -14.82
N TYR A 199 19.10 4.95 -13.52
CA TYR A 199 19.90 3.90 -12.93
C TYR A 199 19.13 3.22 -11.82
N PHE A 200 19.08 1.89 -11.89
CA PHE A 200 18.55 1.08 -10.80
C PHE A 200 19.72 0.64 -9.91
N GLU A 201 20.42 1.62 -9.32
CA GLU A 201 21.59 1.39 -8.48
C GLU A 201 21.22 1.38 -7.01
N GLY A 202 20.98 0.18 -6.49
CA GLY A 202 20.92 -0.04 -5.05
C GLY A 202 22.03 -0.99 -4.61
N SER A 203 22.96 -0.52 -3.77
CA SER A 203 23.92 -1.45 -3.15
C SER A 203 23.19 -2.57 -2.42
N ILE A 204 23.80 -3.75 -2.34
CA ILE A 204 23.19 -4.89 -1.62
C ILE A 204 22.83 -4.52 -0.18
N ASN A 205 23.65 -3.71 0.48
CA ASN A 205 23.37 -3.22 1.83
C ASN A 205 22.13 -2.33 1.89
N LEU A 206 21.89 -1.50 0.87
CA LEU A 206 20.66 -0.69 0.78
C LEU A 206 19.45 -1.61 0.60
N LYS A 207 19.51 -2.57 -0.34
CA LYS A 207 18.44 -3.52 -0.59
C LYS A 207 18.08 -4.30 0.67
N ILE A 208 19.07 -4.77 1.45
CA ILE A 208 18.85 -5.47 2.72
C ILE A 208 18.14 -4.55 3.73
N ARG A 209 18.63 -3.33 3.93
CA ARG A 209 17.99 -2.37 4.86
C ARG A 209 16.56 -2.06 4.47
N LEU A 210 16.31 -1.85 3.18
CA LEU A 210 14.98 -1.58 2.66
C LEU A 210 14.06 -2.81 2.77
N THR A 211 14.57 -4.03 2.56
CA THR A 211 13.80 -5.26 2.75
C THR A 211 13.41 -5.45 4.22
N LEU A 212 14.33 -5.22 5.16
CA LEU A 212 14.04 -5.28 6.59
C LEU A 212 12.98 -4.23 6.98
N LEU A 213 13.14 -3.00 6.53
CA LEU A 213 12.17 -1.94 6.78
C LEU A 213 10.79 -2.28 6.21
N SER A 214 10.76 -2.83 4.98
CA SER A 214 9.53 -3.27 4.33
C SER A 214 8.86 -4.41 5.10
N THR A 215 9.62 -5.39 5.54
CA THR A 215 9.07 -6.49 6.36
C THR A 215 8.49 -5.96 7.68
N CYS A 216 9.20 -5.05 8.36
CA CYS A 216 8.69 -4.40 9.57
C CYS A 216 7.40 -3.61 9.30
N GLU A 217 7.32 -2.87 8.19
CA GLU A 217 6.11 -2.12 7.80
C GLU A 217 4.93 -3.08 7.62
N TRP A 218 5.10 -4.18 6.89
CA TRP A 218 4.03 -5.16 6.67
C TRP A 218 3.59 -5.85 7.97
N ILE A 219 4.51 -6.10 8.91
CA ILE A 219 4.19 -6.60 10.25
C ILE A 219 3.37 -5.56 11.02
N VAL A 220 3.80 -4.28 11.04
CA VAL A 220 3.10 -3.20 11.76
C VAL A 220 1.71 -2.96 11.19
N ARG A 221 1.56 -2.99 9.87
CA ARG A 221 0.25 -2.94 9.19
C ARG A 221 -0.65 -4.09 9.64
N SER A 222 -0.10 -5.30 9.69
CA SER A 222 -0.85 -6.48 10.16
C SER A 222 -1.17 -6.40 11.66
N MET A 223 -0.29 -5.81 12.47
CA MET A 223 -0.58 -5.53 13.89
C MET A 223 -1.75 -4.56 14.04
N MET A 224 -1.83 -3.53 13.21
CA MET A 224 -2.97 -2.61 13.22
C MET A 224 -4.28 -3.34 12.88
N PHE A 225 -4.31 -4.14 11.82
CA PHE A 225 -5.47 -4.93 11.44
C PHE A 225 -5.87 -5.91 12.55
N PHE A 226 -4.88 -6.58 13.16
CA PHE A 226 -5.08 -7.45 14.31
C PHE A 226 -5.61 -6.72 15.54
N THR A 227 -5.12 -5.53 15.84
CA THR A 227 -5.57 -4.74 17.00
C THR A 227 -7.08 -4.44 16.90
N ILE A 228 -7.54 -4.10 15.69
CA ILE A 228 -8.96 -3.93 15.42
C ILE A 228 -9.71 -5.27 15.56
N ALA A 229 -9.23 -6.34 14.95
CA ALA A 229 -9.87 -7.65 15.01
C ALA A 229 -9.96 -8.19 16.45
N LYS A 230 -8.93 -7.99 17.25
CA LYS A 230 -8.89 -8.42 18.65
C LYS A 230 -9.94 -7.73 19.53
N TYR A 231 -10.32 -6.50 19.22
CA TYR A 231 -11.43 -5.83 19.90
C TYR A 231 -12.76 -6.58 19.72
N PHE A 232 -13.02 -7.12 18.52
CA PHE A 232 -14.24 -7.86 18.20
C PHE A 232 -14.23 -9.30 18.72
N LYS A 233 -13.05 -9.90 18.84
CA LYS A 233 -12.85 -11.28 19.29
C LYS A 233 -11.56 -11.36 20.09
N GLY A 234 -11.69 -11.37 21.42
CA GLY A 234 -10.56 -11.29 22.34
C GLY A 234 -9.55 -12.43 22.27
N ASP A 235 -9.96 -13.61 21.78
CA ASP A 235 -9.14 -14.79 21.56
C ASP A 235 -8.57 -14.88 20.12
N ALA A 236 -8.76 -13.82 19.30
CA ALA A 236 -8.22 -13.78 17.94
C ALA A 236 -6.70 -13.96 17.95
N SER A 237 -6.19 -14.83 17.08
CA SER A 237 -4.75 -15.07 16.93
C SER A 237 -4.13 -14.05 15.99
N PHE A 238 -3.04 -13.39 16.42
CA PHE A 238 -2.25 -12.50 15.57
C PHE A 238 -1.81 -13.19 14.27
N VAL A 239 -1.33 -14.41 14.39
CA VAL A 239 -0.83 -15.23 13.28
C VAL A 239 -1.92 -15.44 12.21
N SER A 240 -3.12 -15.86 12.62
CA SER A 240 -4.21 -16.14 11.68
C SER A 240 -4.79 -14.89 11.05
N VAL A 241 -4.94 -13.81 11.84
CA VAL A 241 -5.43 -12.51 11.35
C VAL A 241 -4.42 -11.88 10.38
N THR A 242 -3.11 -12.03 10.65
CA THR A 242 -2.05 -11.60 9.71
C THR A 242 -2.15 -12.34 8.39
N GLY A 243 -2.41 -13.64 8.40
CA GLY A 243 -2.64 -14.43 7.17
C GLY A 243 -3.80 -13.87 6.34
N VAL A 244 -4.92 -13.55 6.97
CA VAL A 244 -6.07 -12.90 6.30
C VAL A 244 -5.65 -11.54 5.70
N ASN A 245 -4.96 -10.70 6.47
CA ASN A 245 -4.53 -9.39 6.00
C ASN A 245 -3.59 -9.48 4.80
N ILE A 246 -2.62 -10.41 4.80
CA ILE A 246 -1.71 -10.65 3.67
C ILE A 246 -2.50 -11.00 2.42
N LEU A 247 -3.43 -11.97 2.50
CA LEU A 247 -4.23 -12.39 1.35
C LEU A 247 -5.14 -11.27 0.83
N ALA A 248 -5.73 -10.49 1.73
CA ALA A 248 -6.54 -9.32 1.37
C ALA A 248 -5.71 -8.24 0.66
N CYS A 249 -4.49 -7.96 1.14
CA CYS A 249 -3.58 -7.02 0.49
C CYS A 249 -3.11 -7.52 -0.88
N ILE A 250 -2.84 -8.81 -1.03
CA ILE A 250 -2.53 -9.43 -2.33
C ILE A 250 -3.69 -9.23 -3.30
N ALA A 251 -4.93 -9.49 -2.87
CA ALA A 251 -6.12 -9.28 -3.69
C ALA A 251 -6.28 -7.81 -4.12
N ALA A 252 -6.01 -6.88 -3.21
CA ALA A 252 -6.01 -5.44 -3.51
C ALA A 252 -4.98 -5.07 -4.58
N LEU A 253 -3.76 -5.57 -4.48
CA LEU A 253 -2.69 -5.28 -5.45
C LEU A 253 -2.97 -5.85 -6.84
N ILE A 254 -3.49 -7.09 -6.92
CA ILE A 254 -3.78 -7.75 -8.19
C ILE A 254 -4.99 -7.13 -8.89
N SER A 255 -5.94 -6.61 -8.13
CA SER A 255 -7.16 -6.02 -8.71
C SER A 255 -6.88 -4.77 -9.52
N PHE A 256 -5.77 -4.08 -9.29
CA PHE A 256 -5.47 -2.76 -9.84
C PHE A 256 -6.56 -1.72 -9.58
N ILE A 257 -7.48 -1.98 -8.65
CA ILE A 257 -8.53 -1.05 -8.24
C ILE A 257 -7.92 -0.02 -7.29
N PRO A 258 -8.15 1.28 -7.49
CA PRO A 258 -7.68 2.32 -6.59
C PRO A 258 -8.06 2.02 -5.14
N GLY A 259 -7.05 2.07 -4.23
CA GLY A 259 -7.24 1.72 -2.83
C GLY A 259 -7.66 0.27 -2.54
N GLY A 260 -7.67 -0.62 -3.56
CA GLY A 260 -8.13 -2.01 -3.43
C GLY A 260 -9.59 -2.14 -2.98
N VAL A 261 -10.44 -1.14 -3.29
CA VAL A 261 -11.83 -1.10 -2.84
C VAL A 261 -12.59 -2.29 -3.39
N GLY A 262 -13.29 -3.01 -2.52
CA GLY A 262 -14.01 -4.23 -2.85
C GLY A 262 -13.13 -5.49 -2.81
N SER A 263 -11.98 -5.51 -3.48
CA SER A 263 -11.11 -6.69 -3.55
C SER A 263 -10.44 -7.02 -2.21
N PHE A 264 -9.88 -6.02 -1.52
CA PHE A 264 -9.39 -6.17 -0.16
C PHE A 264 -10.53 -6.58 0.78
N ASP A 265 -11.65 -5.84 0.70
CA ASP A 265 -12.78 -5.99 1.63
C ASP A 265 -13.37 -7.39 1.55
N LEU A 266 -13.59 -7.89 0.34
CA LEU A 266 -14.15 -9.21 0.10
C LEU A 266 -13.27 -10.30 0.72
N VAL A 267 -11.96 -10.29 0.42
CA VAL A 267 -11.03 -11.31 0.93
C VAL A 267 -10.85 -11.19 2.44
N ALA A 268 -10.81 -9.97 2.99
CA ALA A 268 -10.75 -9.74 4.42
C ALA A 268 -11.99 -10.29 5.15
N ILE A 269 -13.20 -10.00 4.64
CA ILE A 269 -14.46 -10.48 5.24
C ILE A 269 -14.54 -12.01 5.16
N ILE A 270 -14.27 -12.61 4.01
CA ILE A 270 -14.25 -14.08 3.87
C ILE A 270 -13.24 -14.68 4.83
N GLY A 271 -12.01 -14.17 4.85
CA GLY A 271 -10.97 -14.69 5.73
C GLY A 271 -11.31 -14.55 7.21
N LEU A 272 -11.88 -13.43 7.65
CA LEU A 272 -12.33 -13.24 9.03
C LEU A 272 -13.48 -14.19 9.38
N LYS A 273 -14.44 -14.42 8.46
CA LYS A 273 -15.50 -15.43 8.65
C LYS A 273 -14.93 -16.84 8.86
N THR A 274 -13.90 -17.24 8.12
CA THR A 274 -13.25 -18.55 8.34
C THR A 274 -12.56 -18.66 9.70
N LEU A 275 -12.17 -17.53 10.30
CA LEU A 275 -11.63 -17.46 11.66
C LEU A 275 -12.74 -17.39 12.74
N GLY A 276 -14.02 -17.50 12.36
CA GLY A 276 -15.16 -17.51 13.26
C GLY A 276 -15.65 -16.13 13.71
N PHE A 277 -15.33 -15.06 12.97
CA PHE A 277 -15.98 -13.77 13.15
C PHE A 277 -17.36 -13.77 12.50
N SER A 278 -18.34 -13.05 13.12
CA SER A 278 -19.63 -12.84 12.49
C SER A 278 -19.49 -11.97 11.23
N PRO A 279 -20.39 -12.07 10.23
CA PRO A 279 -20.35 -11.23 9.04
C PRO A 279 -20.34 -9.74 9.36
N ASN A 280 -21.15 -9.30 10.34
CA ASN A 280 -21.23 -7.91 10.77
C ASN A 280 -19.93 -7.43 11.43
N SER A 281 -19.31 -8.26 12.29
CA SER A 281 -18.01 -7.96 12.88
C SER A 281 -16.91 -7.90 11.81
N ALA A 282 -16.89 -8.83 10.86
CA ALA A 282 -15.91 -8.84 9.79
C ALA A 282 -15.99 -7.57 8.92
N LEU A 283 -17.19 -7.12 8.57
CA LEU A 283 -17.37 -5.86 7.86
C LEU A 283 -16.93 -4.67 8.73
N SER A 284 -17.33 -4.62 10.01
CA SER A 284 -16.94 -3.54 10.92
C SER A 284 -15.43 -3.43 11.07
N ILE A 285 -14.71 -4.55 11.19
CA ILE A 285 -13.24 -4.61 11.23
C ILE A 285 -12.65 -4.01 9.94
N THR A 286 -13.18 -4.41 8.79
CA THR A 286 -12.71 -3.96 7.49
C THR A 286 -12.94 -2.46 7.29
N LEU A 287 -14.12 -1.94 7.67
CA LEU A 287 -14.43 -0.52 7.60
C LEU A 287 -13.57 0.33 8.54
N LEU A 288 -13.34 -0.15 9.77
CA LEU A 288 -12.43 0.52 10.71
C LEU A 288 -11.01 0.54 10.19
N PHE A 289 -10.52 -0.57 9.63
CA PHE A 289 -9.21 -0.61 9.01
C PHE A 289 -9.10 0.41 7.87
N ARG A 290 -10.11 0.51 7.00
CA ARG A 290 -10.13 1.53 5.94
C ARG A 290 -10.14 2.95 6.50
N LEU A 291 -10.94 3.22 7.52
CA LEU A 291 -11.00 4.53 8.14
C LEU A 291 -9.63 4.94 8.70
N TYR A 292 -9.03 4.06 9.49
CA TYR A 292 -7.81 4.39 10.22
C TYR A 292 -6.54 4.26 9.37
N TYR A 293 -6.46 3.30 8.45
CA TYR A 293 -5.28 3.09 7.63
C TYR A 293 -5.24 3.98 6.37
N PHE A 294 -6.40 4.29 5.77
CA PHE A 294 -6.47 5.05 4.52
C PHE A 294 -6.99 6.48 4.73
N ILE A 295 -8.18 6.62 5.31
CA ILE A 295 -8.89 7.91 5.32
C ILE A 295 -8.24 8.90 6.28
N ILE A 296 -7.98 8.52 7.53
CA ILE A 296 -7.39 9.42 8.53
C ILE A 296 -5.97 9.87 8.11
N PRO A 297 -5.02 8.99 7.71
CA PRO A 297 -3.73 9.43 7.23
C PRO A 297 -3.82 10.35 6.01
N TRP A 298 -4.79 10.13 5.12
CA TRP A 298 -5.01 11.00 3.97
C TRP A 298 -5.52 12.38 4.38
N ILE A 299 -6.48 12.47 5.32
CA ILE A 299 -6.94 13.77 5.85
C ILE A 299 -5.75 14.54 6.45
N ILE A 300 -4.92 13.87 7.26
CA ILE A 300 -3.69 14.47 7.81
C ILE A 300 -2.76 14.90 6.65
N GLY A 301 -2.58 14.07 5.63
CA GLY A 301 -1.80 14.40 4.43
C GLY A 301 -2.30 15.63 3.70
N VAL A 302 -3.62 15.80 3.55
CA VAL A 302 -4.24 17.01 2.98
C VAL A 302 -3.92 18.24 3.83
N ILE A 303 -4.08 18.15 5.15
CA ILE A 303 -3.78 19.24 6.09
C ILE A 303 -2.30 19.65 5.97
N LEU A 304 -1.38 18.67 5.96
CA LEU A 304 0.05 18.91 5.81
C LEU A 304 0.38 19.56 4.47
N TRP A 305 -0.28 19.14 3.39
CA TRP A 305 -0.07 19.71 2.06
C TRP A 305 -0.56 21.17 1.99
N VAL A 306 -1.78 21.45 2.44
CA VAL A 306 -2.34 22.79 2.50
C VAL A 306 -1.46 23.71 3.36
N GLY A 307 -1.06 23.24 4.55
CA GLY A 307 -0.16 23.99 5.43
C GLY A 307 1.17 24.36 4.73
N ARG A 308 1.76 23.43 3.97
CA ARG A 308 2.98 23.67 3.20
C ARG A 308 2.77 24.73 2.10
N VAL A 309 1.66 24.69 1.38
CA VAL A 309 1.32 25.65 0.34
C VAL A 309 1.15 27.08 0.92
N VAL A 310 0.43 27.20 2.03
CA VAL A 310 0.19 28.49 2.72
C VAL A 310 1.51 29.09 3.24
N LEU A 311 2.34 28.28 3.90
CA LEU A 311 3.63 28.73 4.41
C LEU A 311 4.56 29.23 3.28
N ARG A 312 4.50 28.58 2.13
CA ARG A 312 5.28 29.00 0.94
C ARG A 312 4.77 30.31 0.35
N SER A 313 3.46 30.49 0.22
CA SER A 313 2.84 31.72 -0.27
C SER A 313 3.23 32.92 0.58
N ASN A 314 3.23 32.75 1.90
CA ASN A 314 3.61 33.84 2.83
C ASN A 314 5.09 34.22 2.71
N LYS A 315 6.00 33.26 2.47
CA LYS A 315 7.43 33.56 2.24
C LYS A 315 7.66 34.36 0.96
N LEU A 316 6.97 34.02 -0.13
CA LEU A 316 7.04 34.74 -1.40
C LEU A 316 6.47 36.18 -1.27
N GLY A 317 5.38 36.33 -0.52
CA GLY A 317 4.77 37.65 -0.28
C GLY A 317 5.65 38.60 0.56
N ASN A 318 6.45 38.06 1.47
CA ASN A 318 7.39 38.85 2.29
C ASN A 318 8.64 39.29 1.47
N HIS A 319 9.15 38.41 0.57
CA HIS A 319 10.28 38.79 -0.33
C HIS A 319 9.93 39.81 -1.41
N ILE A 320 8.65 40.08 -1.69
CA ILE A 320 8.20 41.12 -2.64
C ILE A 320 8.01 42.43 -1.90
N ARG A 321 7.96 42.45 -0.56
CA ARG A 321 7.75 43.65 0.26
C ARG A 321 9.05 44.24 0.84
N GLU A 322 10.16 43.51 0.72
CA GLU A 322 11.53 43.99 0.96
C GLU A 322 12.18 44.41 -0.38
#